data_91eaf9ccca07b73ddaaa5a9760b0420a
#
_entry.id   91eaf9ccca07b73ddaaa5a9760b0420a
#
_cell.length_a   1.000
_cell.length_b   1.000
_cell.length_c   1.000
_cell.angle_alpha   90.00
_cell.angle_beta   90.00
_cell.angle_gamma   90.00
#
_symmetry.space_group_name_H-M   'P 1'
#
loop_
_entity.id
_entity.type
_entity.pdbx_description
1 polymer ?
#
loop_
_entity_poly.entity_id
_entity_poly.type
_entity_poly.pdbx_seq_one_letter_code
_entity_poly.pdbx_strand_id
1 'polypeptide(L)'
;MDANPLLSPSLFMNNLTNPDIQTDSHTAHSVDTETTSAPESSKHVRIVNTFMKRRTHMNKNAEQALTDPEFSQYLVNNSVGDGNLDGIDDLRILFTDTPNGSEAPLTLEIGFGLGDSFIEMAAAEPTRNFVGIEVHEPGIGKCAYMAGTQNLSNVKIINGDAIQLLKQLPENHIDRIQLYFPDPWQKKRHYKRRFVSPERMAIVMRSLKQGGWFHTATDWEHYAFWMVEVLDNISGLTNLAGNGNFTPRPDFRPMTKFERRGLERGHGVWDLMYSKD
;
A
#
# COMPACT_ATOMS: atom_id res chain seq x y z
N MET A 1 33.29 -4.98 10.58
CA MET A 1 33.18 -5.29 9.13
C MET A 1 32.98 -6.78 9.03
N ASP A 2 31.75 -7.25 9.24
CA ASP A 2 31.43 -8.67 9.07
C ASP A 2 30.17 -8.75 8.22
N ALA A 3 30.38 -9.23 6.98
CA ALA A 3 29.33 -9.45 6.01
C ALA A 3 28.48 -10.63 6.46
N ASN A 4 27.19 -10.40 6.64
CA ASN A 4 26.19 -11.42 6.87
C ASN A 4 26.10 -12.33 5.62
N PRO A 5 26.22 -13.66 5.73
CA PRO A 5 26.17 -14.54 4.57
C PRO A 5 24.77 -14.59 3.99
N LEU A 6 24.65 -14.17 2.74
CA LEU A 6 23.47 -14.27 1.89
C LEU A 6 23.03 -15.72 1.77
N LEU A 7 21.91 -16.09 2.36
CA LEU A 7 21.24 -17.37 2.13
C LEU A 7 20.59 -17.34 0.75
N SER A 8 21.04 -18.24 -0.12
CA SER A 8 20.56 -18.41 -1.50
C SER A 8 19.08 -18.84 -1.52
N PRO A 9 18.25 -18.31 -2.45
CA PRO A 9 16.82 -18.59 -2.57
C PRO A 9 16.46 -20.05 -2.92
N SER A 10 17.43 -20.88 -3.28
CA SER A 10 17.20 -22.22 -3.87
C SER A 10 16.67 -23.30 -2.91
N LEU A 11 16.57 -23.03 -1.62
CA LEU A 11 16.15 -24.04 -0.62
C LEU A 11 14.65 -24.04 -0.29
N PHE A 12 13.85 -23.10 -0.79
CA PHE A 12 12.41 -23.00 -0.46
C PHE A 12 11.45 -23.43 -1.57
N MET A 13 11.94 -23.87 -2.73
CA MET A 13 11.09 -24.22 -3.89
C MET A 13 10.32 -25.56 -3.78
N ASN A 14 10.51 -26.37 -2.75
CA ASN A 14 10.00 -27.75 -2.73
C ASN A 14 8.65 -28.00 -2.03
N ASN A 15 7.88 -26.97 -1.64
CA ASN A 15 6.65 -27.20 -0.86
C ASN A 15 5.38 -26.50 -1.37
N LEU A 16 5.29 -26.10 -2.62
CA LEU A 16 4.08 -25.48 -3.17
C LEU A 16 3.51 -26.19 -4.42
N THR A 17 3.55 -27.52 -4.43
CA THR A 17 2.72 -28.27 -5.39
C THR A 17 1.35 -28.53 -4.77
N ASN A 18 0.34 -28.01 -5.41
CA ASN A 18 -1.07 -28.18 -5.06
C ASN A 18 -1.55 -29.57 -5.57
N PRO A 19 -1.97 -30.50 -4.73
CA PRO A 19 -2.70 -31.68 -5.18
C PRO A 19 -4.19 -31.38 -4.99
N ASP A 20 -4.94 -31.30 -6.08
CA ASP A 20 -6.36 -31.66 -6.18
C ASP A 20 -7.02 -30.99 -7.41
N ILE A 21 -6.77 -31.59 -8.57
CA ILE A 21 -7.69 -31.52 -9.70
C ILE A 21 -8.01 -32.99 -10.04
N GLN A 22 -9.11 -33.50 -9.52
CA GLN A 22 -9.73 -34.72 -10.03
C GLN A 22 -10.64 -34.37 -11.20
N THR A 23 -10.29 -34.92 -12.36
CA THR A 23 -11.13 -34.97 -13.56
C THR A 23 -11.96 -36.24 -13.49
N ASP A 24 -13.26 -36.10 -13.31
CA ASP A 24 -14.21 -37.17 -13.58
C ASP A 24 -14.93 -36.92 -14.92
N SER A 25 -14.66 -37.84 -15.84
CA SER A 25 -15.36 -38.01 -17.12
C SER A 25 -16.53 -38.97 -16.90
N HIS A 26 -17.78 -38.58 -17.17
CA HIS A 26 -18.83 -39.50 -17.63
C HIS A 26 -19.96 -38.80 -18.37
N THR A 27 -20.04 -39.18 -19.62
CA THR A 27 -21.16 -39.51 -20.50
C THR A 27 -22.47 -38.69 -20.50
N ALA A 28 -22.77 -38.30 -21.73
CA ALA A 28 -23.99 -37.66 -22.20
C ALA A 28 -25.25 -38.48 -22.02
N HIS A 29 -26.36 -37.81 -21.67
CA HIS A 29 -27.71 -38.10 -22.18
C HIS A 29 -28.49 -36.81 -22.37
N SER A 30 -28.98 -36.66 -23.59
CA SER A 30 -29.95 -35.66 -24.07
C SER A 30 -31.32 -35.89 -23.46
N VAL A 31 -32.06 -34.85 -23.10
CA VAL A 31 -33.47 -34.61 -23.40
C VAL A 31 -33.86 -33.15 -23.10
N ASP A 32 -34.58 -32.56 -24.07
CA ASP A 32 -35.19 -31.23 -24.10
C ASP A 32 -36.15 -30.94 -22.95
N THR A 33 -36.26 -29.70 -22.50
CA THR A 33 -37.45 -28.81 -22.60
C THR A 33 -37.35 -27.60 -21.68
N GLU A 34 -37.60 -26.45 -22.31
CA GLU A 34 -38.26 -25.22 -21.86
C GLU A 34 -37.92 -24.50 -20.55
N THR A 35 -37.29 -23.35 -20.78
CA THR A 35 -37.65 -22.01 -20.29
C THR A 35 -38.29 -21.84 -18.91
N THR A 36 -37.50 -21.24 -18.02
CA THR A 36 -37.89 -20.02 -17.27
C THR A 36 -36.66 -19.37 -16.71
N SER A 37 -36.31 -18.18 -17.20
CA SER A 37 -35.25 -17.34 -16.70
C SER A 37 -35.61 -16.79 -15.33
N ALA A 38 -34.98 -17.34 -14.29
CA ALA A 38 -34.86 -16.66 -13.00
C ALA A 38 -33.71 -15.66 -13.06
N PRO A 39 -33.83 -14.46 -12.43
CA PRO A 39 -32.78 -13.47 -12.48
C PRO A 39 -31.51 -14.03 -11.78
N GLU A 40 -30.35 -13.94 -12.47
CA GLU A 40 -29.06 -14.24 -11.88
C GLU A 40 -28.89 -13.44 -10.57
N SER A 41 -28.85 -14.15 -9.47
CA SER A 41 -28.47 -13.58 -8.19
C SER A 41 -27.05 -13.04 -8.34
N SER A 42 -26.89 -11.72 -8.30
CA SER A 42 -25.60 -11.06 -8.24
C SER A 42 -24.81 -11.67 -7.07
N LYS A 43 -23.83 -12.50 -7.37
CA LYS A 43 -22.88 -12.99 -6.37
C LYS A 43 -22.21 -11.75 -5.77
N HIS A 44 -22.62 -11.35 -4.56
CA HIS A 44 -21.91 -10.33 -3.80
C HIS A 44 -20.44 -10.76 -3.68
N VAL A 45 -19.58 -10.14 -4.48
CA VAL A 45 -18.14 -10.33 -4.36
C VAL A 45 -17.75 -9.81 -2.98
N ARG A 46 -17.43 -10.73 -2.08
CA ARG A 46 -17.07 -10.40 -0.71
C ARG A 46 -15.74 -9.66 -0.74
N ILE A 47 -15.77 -8.34 -0.53
CA ILE A 47 -14.57 -7.51 -0.47
C ILE A 47 -13.71 -8.00 0.70
N VAL A 48 -12.48 -8.42 0.40
CA VAL A 48 -11.52 -8.87 1.40
C VAL A 48 -10.64 -7.71 1.79
N ASN A 49 -10.89 -7.12 2.96
CA ASN A 49 -10.10 -6.01 3.48
C ASN A 49 -8.65 -6.46 3.77
N THR A 50 -7.69 -5.63 3.37
CA THR A 50 -6.25 -5.82 3.60
C THR A 50 -5.81 -5.34 4.97
N PHE A 51 -6.65 -4.60 5.66
CA PHE A 51 -6.39 -3.94 6.94
C PHE A 51 -7.38 -4.38 8.03
N MET A 52 -7.02 -4.09 9.29
CA MET A 52 -7.91 -4.21 10.45
C MET A 52 -8.17 -2.82 11.04
N LYS A 53 -9.45 -2.42 11.14
CA LYS A 53 -9.81 -1.23 11.93
C LYS A 53 -9.55 -1.53 13.41
N ARG A 54 -8.54 -0.89 14.01
CA ARG A 54 -8.25 -0.99 15.44
C ARG A 54 -8.95 0.14 16.17
N ARG A 55 -9.66 -0.17 17.24
CA ARG A 55 -10.14 0.86 18.17
C ARG A 55 -8.95 1.30 19.02
N THR A 56 -8.42 2.48 18.74
CA THR A 56 -7.32 3.08 19.51
C THR A 56 -7.81 4.40 20.06
N HIS A 57 -7.35 4.75 21.26
CA HIS A 57 -7.65 6.05 21.86
C HIS A 57 -6.98 7.15 21.03
N MET A 58 -7.75 8.15 20.62
CA MET A 58 -7.26 9.33 19.94
C MET A 58 -6.72 10.31 21.00
N ASN A 59 -5.55 10.89 20.77
CA ASN A 59 -5.04 11.93 21.65
C ASN A 59 -5.65 13.30 21.26
N LYS A 60 -5.58 14.27 22.18
CA LYS A 60 -6.19 15.61 21.99
C LYS A 60 -5.71 16.33 20.73
N ASN A 61 -4.43 16.22 20.36
CA ASN A 61 -3.88 16.87 19.18
C ASN A 61 -4.44 16.27 17.89
N ALA A 62 -4.56 14.94 17.83
CA ALA A 62 -5.17 14.26 16.69
C ALA A 62 -6.67 14.58 16.58
N GLU A 63 -7.38 14.66 17.69
CA GLU A 63 -8.79 15.05 17.74
C GLU A 63 -8.97 16.50 17.28
N GLN A 64 -8.12 17.42 17.75
CA GLN A 64 -8.08 18.81 17.31
C GLN A 64 -7.89 18.89 15.78
N ALA A 65 -6.90 18.19 15.23
CA ALA A 65 -6.59 18.27 13.80
C ALA A 65 -7.72 17.74 12.88
N LEU A 66 -8.59 16.89 13.39
CA LEU A 66 -9.77 16.42 12.64
C LEU A 66 -10.97 17.37 12.70
N THR A 67 -10.98 18.32 13.65
CA THR A 67 -12.13 19.20 13.91
C THR A 67 -11.85 20.66 13.70
N ASP A 68 -10.60 21.09 13.81
CA ASP A 68 -10.18 22.49 13.70
C ASP A 68 -9.98 22.85 12.21
N PRO A 69 -10.64 23.90 11.70
CA PRO A 69 -10.50 24.37 10.32
C PRO A 69 -9.06 24.68 9.88
N GLU A 70 -8.16 25.00 10.81
CA GLU A 70 -6.76 25.28 10.51
C GLU A 70 -6.07 24.10 9.84
N PHE A 71 -6.47 22.87 10.20
CA PHE A 71 -5.89 21.63 9.62
C PHE A 71 -6.66 21.11 8.41
N SER A 72 -7.79 21.70 8.04
CA SER A 72 -8.65 21.24 6.94
C SER A 72 -7.92 21.18 5.59
N GLN A 73 -6.94 22.05 5.38
CA GLN A 73 -6.12 22.07 4.17
C GLN A 73 -5.32 20.77 3.94
N TYR A 74 -5.07 19.99 4.97
CA TYR A 74 -4.37 18.70 4.89
C TYR A 74 -5.29 17.52 4.62
N LEU A 75 -6.58 17.66 4.94
CA LEU A 75 -7.58 16.59 4.87
C LEU A 75 -8.39 16.72 3.56
N VAL A 76 -8.22 15.76 2.66
CA VAL A 76 -8.87 15.81 1.32
C VAL A 76 -10.37 15.53 1.41
N ASN A 77 -10.74 14.53 2.21
CA ASN A 77 -12.12 14.19 2.50
C ASN A 77 -12.38 14.38 4.00
N ASN A 78 -13.25 15.28 4.35
CA ASN A 78 -13.62 15.59 5.73
C ASN A 78 -14.40 14.45 6.41
N SER A 79 -14.33 13.24 5.90
CA SER A 79 -15.05 12.11 6.42
C SER A 79 -14.30 11.46 7.60
N VAL A 80 -14.63 11.95 8.78
CA VAL A 80 -14.56 11.12 10.00
C VAL A 80 -15.56 9.99 9.76
N GLY A 81 -15.09 8.76 9.57
CA GLY A 81 -15.96 7.61 9.26
C GLY A 81 -15.47 6.72 8.12
N ASP A 82 -16.36 6.26 7.25
CA ASP A 82 -16.06 5.22 6.25
C ASP A 82 -15.28 5.69 5.00
N GLY A 83 -14.68 6.89 5.02
CA GLY A 83 -13.79 7.36 3.97
C GLY A 83 -14.46 7.42 2.60
N ASN A 84 -15.34 8.41 2.35
CA ASN A 84 -15.88 8.62 1.01
C ASN A 84 -14.77 9.10 0.07
N LEU A 85 -14.53 8.35 -1.01
CA LEU A 85 -13.54 8.65 -2.04
C LEU A 85 -14.16 9.25 -3.31
N ASP A 86 -15.47 9.54 -3.30
CA ASP A 86 -16.17 10.09 -4.46
C ASP A 86 -15.55 11.44 -4.87
N GLY A 87 -15.28 11.61 -6.15
CA GLY A 87 -14.68 12.82 -6.70
C GLY A 87 -13.16 12.95 -6.49
N ILE A 88 -12.48 11.95 -5.94
CA ILE A 88 -11.03 11.91 -5.88
C ILE A 88 -10.52 11.06 -7.04
N ASP A 89 -10.48 11.66 -8.22
CA ASP A 89 -10.08 11.01 -9.47
C ASP A 89 -8.73 11.52 -10.03
N ASP A 90 -8.20 12.60 -9.44
CA ASP A 90 -6.87 13.13 -9.73
C ASP A 90 -6.20 13.68 -8.48
N LEU A 91 -5.08 13.06 -8.06
CA LEU A 91 -4.34 13.49 -6.87
C LEU A 91 -3.51 14.77 -7.09
N ARG A 92 -3.19 15.12 -8.33
CA ARG A 92 -2.34 16.27 -8.66
C ARG A 92 -3.06 17.57 -8.42
N ILE A 93 -4.37 17.60 -8.72
CA ILE A 93 -5.19 18.81 -8.54
C ILE A 93 -5.28 19.26 -7.07
N LEU A 94 -5.01 18.35 -6.11
CA LEU A 94 -4.99 18.68 -4.69
C LEU A 94 -3.88 19.69 -4.33
N PHE A 95 -2.94 19.91 -5.23
CA PHE A 95 -1.79 20.80 -5.01
C PHE A 95 -1.79 22.02 -5.93
N THR A 96 -2.85 22.28 -6.70
CA THR A 96 -2.93 23.40 -7.64
C THR A 96 -2.62 24.75 -6.98
N ASP A 97 -3.13 24.96 -5.77
CA ASP A 97 -2.97 26.21 -5.02
C ASP A 97 -1.80 26.14 -3.99
N THR A 98 -0.92 25.16 -4.10
CA THR A 98 0.27 25.05 -3.25
C THR A 98 1.53 25.58 -3.96
N PRO A 99 2.60 25.91 -3.23
CA PRO A 99 3.84 26.38 -3.85
C PRO A 99 4.45 25.45 -4.90
N ASN A 100 4.26 24.12 -4.76
CA ASN A 100 4.76 23.14 -5.70
C ASN A 100 3.90 23.02 -6.97
N GLY A 101 2.61 23.35 -6.88
CA GLY A 101 1.66 23.12 -7.97
C GLY A 101 1.38 21.65 -8.26
N SER A 102 0.53 21.42 -9.26
CA SER A 102 0.08 20.08 -9.69
C SER A 102 1.16 19.29 -10.45
N GLU A 103 2.15 19.98 -11.04
CA GLU A 103 3.17 19.35 -11.89
C GLU A 103 4.35 18.77 -11.12
N ALA A 104 4.49 19.09 -9.84
CA ALA A 104 5.56 18.53 -9.01
C ALA A 104 5.49 16.99 -8.93
N PRO A 105 6.63 16.32 -8.78
CA PRO A 105 6.65 14.88 -8.60
C PRO A 105 5.75 14.44 -7.44
N LEU A 106 4.96 13.39 -7.62
CA LEU A 106 3.95 12.93 -6.68
C LEU A 106 4.34 11.60 -6.03
N THR A 107 4.32 11.57 -4.69
CA THR A 107 4.44 10.35 -3.89
C THR A 107 3.09 9.99 -3.26
N LEU A 108 2.69 8.73 -3.35
CA LEU A 108 1.58 8.14 -2.57
C LEU A 108 2.14 7.16 -1.55
N GLU A 109 1.90 7.40 -0.26
CA GLU A 109 2.15 6.39 0.79
C GLU A 109 0.85 5.73 1.21
N ILE A 110 0.83 4.40 1.14
CA ILE A 110 -0.32 3.56 1.49
C ILE A 110 -0.13 3.03 2.90
N GLY A 111 -1.08 3.35 3.79
CA GLY A 111 -1.05 2.86 5.17
C GLY A 111 0.06 3.50 6.02
N PHE A 112 0.18 4.81 6.03
CA PHE A 112 1.23 5.54 6.75
C PHE A 112 1.15 5.39 8.30
N GLY A 113 0.13 4.72 8.82
CA GLY A 113 -0.03 4.47 10.25
C GLY A 113 -0.16 5.77 11.07
N LEU A 114 0.80 6.05 11.96
CA LEU A 114 0.84 7.29 12.76
C LEU A 114 1.47 8.48 12.05
N GLY A 115 2.02 8.29 10.85
CA GLY A 115 2.52 9.34 9.97
C GLY A 115 3.90 9.90 10.31
N ASP A 116 4.61 9.39 11.34
CA ASP A 116 5.92 9.94 11.73
C ASP A 116 6.92 9.93 10.56
N SER A 117 7.13 8.79 9.90
CA SER A 117 8.05 8.68 8.76
C SER A 117 7.53 9.39 7.51
N PHE A 118 6.22 9.36 7.27
CA PHE A 118 5.60 10.07 6.15
C PHE A 118 5.86 11.58 6.22
N ILE A 119 5.65 12.19 7.37
CA ILE A 119 5.90 13.63 7.59
C ILE A 119 7.39 13.95 7.51
N GLU A 120 8.27 13.08 8.06
CA GLU A 120 9.72 13.26 7.97
C GLU A 120 10.20 13.27 6.51
N MET A 121 9.71 12.34 5.68
CA MET A 121 10.01 12.30 4.24
C MET A 121 9.48 13.53 3.51
N ALA A 122 8.25 13.97 3.80
CA ALA A 122 7.67 15.14 3.17
C ALA A 122 8.43 16.43 3.52
N ALA A 123 8.88 16.57 4.76
CA ALA A 123 9.71 17.70 5.18
C ALA A 123 11.11 17.69 4.53
N ALA A 124 11.68 16.49 4.32
CA ALA A 124 12.99 16.33 3.67
C ALA A 124 12.96 16.55 2.15
N GLU A 125 11.81 16.38 1.50
CA GLU A 125 11.63 16.57 0.06
C GLU A 125 10.58 17.68 -0.23
N PRO A 126 10.84 18.96 0.10
CA PRO A 126 9.82 20.02 0.03
C PRO A 126 9.35 20.35 -1.39
N THR A 127 10.09 19.97 -2.42
CA THR A 127 9.71 20.18 -3.83
C THR A 127 8.89 19.03 -4.43
N ARG A 128 8.57 18.02 -3.64
CA ARG A 128 7.75 16.86 -4.02
C ARG A 128 6.43 16.91 -3.28
N ASN A 129 5.36 16.56 -3.96
CA ASN A 129 4.03 16.42 -3.36
C ASN A 129 3.87 15.02 -2.73
N PHE A 130 3.26 14.98 -1.57
CA PHE A 130 3.01 13.76 -0.80
C PHE A 130 1.53 13.60 -0.51
N VAL A 131 0.96 12.48 -0.92
CA VAL A 131 -0.38 12.05 -0.52
C VAL A 131 -0.24 10.81 0.35
N GLY A 132 -0.81 10.85 1.54
CA GLY A 132 -0.94 9.69 2.42
C GLY A 132 -2.38 9.17 2.42
N ILE A 133 -2.58 7.86 2.29
CA ILE A 133 -3.90 7.24 2.47
C ILE A 133 -3.88 6.24 3.63
N GLU A 134 -4.82 6.39 4.55
CA GLU A 134 -4.92 5.58 5.77
C GLU A 134 -6.40 5.39 6.15
N VAL A 135 -6.71 4.34 6.92
CA VAL A 135 -8.05 4.03 7.44
C VAL A 135 -8.16 4.20 8.96
N HIS A 136 -7.03 4.44 9.61
CA HIS A 136 -6.91 4.58 11.06
C HIS A 136 -7.00 6.04 11.48
N GLU A 137 -8.18 6.51 11.87
CA GLU A 137 -8.46 7.91 12.20
C GLU A 137 -7.46 8.56 13.17
N PRO A 138 -7.03 7.91 14.28
CA PRO A 138 -6.02 8.49 15.15
C PRO A 138 -4.68 8.78 14.46
N GLY A 139 -4.33 7.97 13.45
CA GLY A 139 -3.15 8.19 12.61
C GLY A 139 -3.35 9.38 11.68
N ILE A 140 -4.50 9.47 11.04
CA ILE A 140 -4.89 10.58 10.16
C ILE A 140 -4.82 11.90 10.91
N GLY A 141 -5.48 11.99 12.09
CA GLY A 141 -5.46 13.21 12.90
C GLY A 141 -4.07 13.57 13.38
N LYS A 142 -3.27 12.60 13.84
CA LYS A 142 -1.88 12.84 14.25
C LYS A 142 -1.03 13.34 13.08
N CYS A 143 -1.17 12.73 11.91
CA CYS A 143 -0.45 13.12 10.69
C CYS A 143 -0.81 14.55 10.27
N ALA A 144 -2.10 14.90 10.24
CA ALA A 144 -2.56 16.26 9.95
C ALA A 144 -2.03 17.28 10.95
N TYR A 145 -2.06 16.96 12.25
CA TYR A 145 -1.47 17.80 13.29
C TYR A 145 0.02 18.05 13.06
N MET A 146 0.80 17.01 12.76
CA MET A 146 2.23 17.15 12.49
C MET A 146 2.51 17.96 11.22
N ALA A 147 1.72 17.78 10.15
CA ALA A 147 1.83 18.56 8.93
C ALA A 147 1.57 20.05 9.20
N GLY A 148 0.53 20.37 9.98
CA GLY A 148 0.18 21.74 10.34
C GLY A 148 1.21 22.41 11.23
N THR A 149 1.69 21.73 12.28
CA THR A 149 2.71 22.28 13.18
C THR A 149 4.07 22.53 12.50
N GLN A 150 4.35 21.84 11.39
CA GLN A 150 5.54 22.06 10.57
C GLN A 150 5.28 22.94 9.34
N ASN A 151 4.04 23.41 9.14
CA ASN A 151 3.62 24.23 8.00
C ASN A 151 3.97 23.60 6.64
N LEU A 152 3.78 22.29 6.49
CA LEU A 152 4.10 21.59 5.25
C LEU A 152 3.02 21.85 4.20
N SER A 153 3.36 22.55 3.11
CA SER A 153 2.42 22.82 2.01
C SER A 153 2.30 21.69 1.00
N ASN A 154 3.20 20.70 1.08
CA ASN A 154 3.33 19.59 0.13
C ASN A 154 2.70 18.28 0.62
N VAL A 155 1.80 18.32 1.61
CA VAL A 155 1.16 17.14 2.22
C VAL A 155 -0.36 17.20 2.06
N LYS A 156 -0.95 16.08 1.61
CA LYS A 156 -2.39 15.82 1.64
C LYS A 156 -2.67 14.43 2.21
N ILE A 157 -3.77 14.30 2.93
CA ILE A 157 -4.13 13.08 3.68
C ILE A 157 -5.54 12.66 3.28
N ILE A 158 -5.69 11.39 2.91
CA ILE A 158 -6.96 10.78 2.51
C ILE A 158 -7.33 9.71 3.53
N ASN A 159 -8.57 9.74 4.02
CA ASN A 159 -9.16 8.65 4.78
C ASN A 159 -9.85 7.68 3.81
N GLY A 160 -9.37 6.44 3.68
CA GLY A 160 -10.01 5.48 2.79
C GLY A 160 -9.18 4.23 2.47
N ASP A 161 -9.79 3.36 1.65
CA ASP A 161 -9.14 2.16 1.12
C ASP A 161 -8.29 2.51 -0.11
N ALA A 162 -6.99 2.24 -0.04
CA ALA A 162 -6.05 2.57 -1.11
C ALA A 162 -6.35 1.86 -2.43
N ILE A 163 -6.86 0.62 -2.39
CA ILE A 163 -7.22 -0.11 -3.61
C ILE A 163 -8.44 0.51 -4.29
N GLN A 164 -9.39 1.01 -3.52
CA GLN A 164 -10.55 1.72 -4.08
C GLN A 164 -10.10 3.05 -4.70
N LEU A 165 -9.26 3.83 -4.03
CA LEU A 165 -8.68 5.05 -4.57
C LEU A 165 -7.94 4.78 -5.88
N LEU A 166 -6.99 3.86 -5.88
CA LEU A 166 -6.15 3.55 -7.04
C LEU A 166 -6.95 3.09 -8.28
N LYS A 167 -8.12 2.47 -8.09
CA LYS A 167 -9.01 2.10 -9.20
C LYS A 167 -9.64 3.31 -9.91
N GLN A 168 -9.80 4.43 -9.21
CA GLN A 168 -10.41 5.65 -9.75
C GLN A 168 -9.37 6.54 -10.45
N LEU A 169 -8.09 6.45 -10.02
CA LEU A 169 -7.03 7.28 -10.56
C LEU A 169 -6.69 6.94 -12.02
N PRO A 170 -6.18 7.91 -12.80
CA PRO A 170 -5.66 7.68 -14.13
C PRO A 170 -4.49 6.69 -14.13
N GLU A 171 -4.21 6.11 -15.29
CA GLU A 171 -2.99 5.35 -15.50
C GLU A 171 -1.77 6.28 -15.55
N ASN A 172 -0.60 5.76 -15.16
CA ASN A 172 0.66 6.52 -15.20
C ASN A 172 0.59 7.88 -14.50
N HIS A 173 -0.03 7.89 -13.32
CA HIS A 173 -0.36 9.11 -12.58
C HIS A 173 0.64 9.47 -11.48
N ILE A 174 1.21 8.47 -10.80
CA ILE A 174 2.03 8.60 -9.59
C ILE A 174 3.48 8.30 -9.91
N ASP A 175 4.40 9.15 -9.44
CA ASP A 175 5.84 8.97 -9.69
C ASP A 175 6.48 7.98 -8.69
N ARG A 176 5.94 7.90 -7.46
CA ARG A 176 6.45 7.03 -6.38
C ARG A 176 5.28 6.49 -5.57
N ILE A 177 5.22 5.17 -5.36
CA ILE A 177 4.26 4.53 -4.45
C ILE A 177 5.03 3.82 -3.35
N GLN A 178 4.63 4.05 -2.11
CA GLN A 178 5.26 3.51 -0.91
C GLN A 178 4.26 2.68 -0.10
N LEU A 179 4.72 1.53 0.42
CA LEU A 179 3.93 0.63 1.27
C LEU A 179 4.83 0.07 2.36
N TYR A 180 4.83 0.65 3.54
CA TYR A 180 5.74 0.26 4.60
C TYR A 180 5.06 -0.56 5.69
N PHE A 181 5.67 -1.68 6.06
CA PHE A 181 5.25 -2.58 7.12
C PHE A 181 3.75 -2.99 7.05
N PRO A 182 3.25 -3.39 5.87
CA PRO A 182 1.88 -3.87 5.76
C PRO A 182 1.66 -5.13 6.60
N ASP A 183 0.43 -5.35 7.06
CA ASP A 183 0.07 -6.52 7.86
C ASP A 183 0.52 -7.83 7.16
N PRO A 184 1.37 -8.65 7.79
CA PRO A 184 1.94 -9.85 7.15
C PRO A 184 0.95 -11.03 7.07
N TRP A 185 -0.17 -10.97 7.81
CA TRP A 185 -1.19 -12.02 7.84
C TRP A 185 -0.59 -13.42 7.95
N GLN A 186 0.06 -13.70 9.08
CA GLN A 186 0.90 -14.88 9.32
C GLN A 186 0.22 -16.23 9.08
N LYS A 187 -1.11 -16.33 9.34
CA LYS A 187 -1.87 -17.59 9.16
C LYS A 187 -2.18 -17.82 7.68
N LYS A 188 -1.87 -18.98 7.12
CA LYS A 188 -2.08 -19.36 5.70
C LYS A 188 -3.49 -18.99 5.19
N ARG A 189 -4.55 -19.26 5.99
CA ARG A 189 -5.94 -18.89 5.65
C ARG A 189 -6.18 -17.38 5.46
N HIS A 190 -5.25 -16.52 5.90
CA HIS A 190 -5.32 -15.07 5.81
C HIS A 190 -4.44 -14.49 4.70
N TYR A 191 -3.65 -15.27 3.96
CA TYR A 191 -2.75 -14.77 2.90
C TYR A 191 -3.47 -13.97 1.83
N LYS A 192 -4.74 -14.31 1.54
CA LYS A 192 -5.60 -13.52 0.65
C LYS A 192 -5.84 -12.06 1.11
N ARG A 193 -5.48 -11.72 2.34
CA ARG A 193 -5.54 -10.35 2.90
C ARG A 193 -4.24 -9.58 2.72
N ARG A 194 -3.12 -10.24 2.36
CA ARG A 194 -1.84 -9.57 2.13
C ARG A 194 -2.02 -8.52 1.06
N PHE A 195 -1.50 -7.31 1.31
CA PHE A 195 -1.61 -6.22 0.33
C PHE A 195 -0.87 -6.57 -0.97
N VAL A 196 0.37 -7.05 -0.87
CA VAL A 196 1.14 -7.51 -2.03
C VAL A 196 0.59 -8.85 -2.49
N SER A 197 -0.25 -8.80 -3.52
CA SER A 197 -0.80 -9.94 -4.26
C SER A 197 -0.88 -9.58 -5.74
N PRO A 198 -0.85 -10.54 -6.67
CA PRO A 198 -0.86 -10.25 -8.11
C PRO A 198 -2.00 -9.30 -8.52
N GLU A 199 -3.22 -9.54 -8.03
CA GLU A 199 -4.40 -8.77 -8.41
C GLU A 199 -4.32 -7.31 -7.92
N ARG A 200 -3.84 -7.07 -6.69
CA ARG A 200 -3.72 -5.72 -6.14
C ARG A 200 -2.54 -4.98 -6.75
N MET A 201 -1.43 -5.68 -6.96
CA MET A 201 -0.26 -5.07 -7.58
C MET A 201 -0.52 -4.66 -9.03
N ALA A 202 -1.37 -5.38 -9.78
CA ALA A 202 -1.82 -4.93 -11.10
C ALA A 202 -2.51 -3.54 -11.04
N ILE A 203 -3.33 -3.29 -9.99
CA ILE A 203 -3.98 -1.99 -9.80
C ILE A 203 -2.95 -0.92 -9.42
N VAL A 204 -2.02 -1.23 -8.49
CA VAL A 204 -0.95 -0.33 -8.07
C VAL A 204 -0.07 0.06 -9.27
N MET A 205 0.36 -0.93 -10.06
CA MET A 205 1.25 -0.72 -11.21
C MET A 205 0.57 0.06 -12.33
N ARG A 206 -0.73 -0.07 -12.52
CA ARG A 206 -1.48 0.75 -13.48
C ARG A 206 -1.32 2.24 -13.17
N SER A 207 -1.40 2.61 -11.90
CA SER A 207 -1.32 4.01 -11.46
C SER A 207 0.11 4.55 -11.38
N LEU A 208 1.13 3.69 -11.31
CA LEU A 208 2.53 4.09 -11.31
C LEU A 208 2.95 4.53 -12.73
N LYS A 209 3.69 5.64 -12.84
CA LYS A 209 4.26 6.13 -14.10
C LYS A 209 5.34 5.18 -14.62
N GLN A 210 5.58 5.21 -15.93
CA GLN A 210 6.81 4.65 -16.51
C GLN A 210 8.03 5.36 -15.93
N GLY A 211 9.06 4.61 -15.55
CA GLY A 211 10.22 5.12 -14.82
C GLY A 211 9.94 5.49 -13.35
N GLY A 212 8.68 5.45 -12.93
CA GLY A 212 8.30 5.57 -11.53
C GLY A 212 8.64 4.30 -10.74
N TRP A 213 8.62 4.38 -9.42
CA TRP A 213 9.03 3.24 -8.62
C TRP A 213 8.09 2.96 -7.43
N PHE A 214 7.99 1.69 -7.12
CA PHE A 214 7.31 1.13 -5.96
C PHE A 214 8.34 0.72 -4.91
N HIS A 215 8.15 1.18 -3.68
CA HIS A 215 9.00 0.80 -2.55
C HIS A 215 8.15 0.18 -1.44
N THR A 216 8.57 -0.97 -0.96
CA THR A 216 7.95 -1.61 0.20
C THR A 216 9.00 -2.13 1.17
N ALA A 217 8.66 -2.17 2.46
CA ALA A 217 9.50 -2.73 3.50
C ALA A 217 8.66 -3.58 4.46
N THR A 218 9.26 -4.63 5.02
CA THR A 218 8.64 -5.48 6.04
C THR A 218 9.67 -6.01 7.03
N ASP A 219 9.26 -6.22 8.26
CA ASP A 219 10.04 -6.88 9.32
C ASP A 219 9.69 -8.38 9.48
N TRP A 220 8.86 -8.91 8.58
CA TRP A 220 8.43 -10.30 8.58
C TRP A 220 9.05 -11.06 7.42
N GLU A 221 10.09 -11.85 7.68
CA GLU A 221 10.90 -12.55 6.68
C GLU A 221 10.06 -13.35 5.66
N HIS A 222 9.14 -14.19 6.13
CA HIS A 222 8.27 -14.97 5.24
C HIS A 222 7.43 -14.07 4.30
N TYR A 223 7.06 -12.88 4.73
CA TYR A 223 6.34 -11.94 3.88
C TYR A 223 7.28 -11.23 2.92
N ALA A 224 8.51 -10.97 3.33
CA ALA A 224 9.53 -10.41 2.44
C ALA A 224 9.76 -11.31 1.21
N PHE A 225 9.98 -12.61 1.42
CA PHE A 225 10.11 -13.57 0.31
C PHE A 225 8.85 -13.69 -0.54
N TRP A 226 7.66 -13.67 0.08
CA TRP A 226 6.40 -13.61 -0.66
C TRP A 226 6.31 -12.36 -1.55
N MET A 227 6.71 -11.19 -1.04
CA MET A 227 6.72 -9.94 -1.81
C MET A 227 7.64 -10.04 -3.02
N VAL A 228 8.86 -10.54 -2.84
CA VAL A 228 9.81 -10.79 -3.94
C VAL A 228 9.18 -11.69 -4.99
N GLU A 229 8.64 -12.84 -4.57
CA GLU A 229 8.01 -13.81 -5.48
C GLU A 229 6.89 -13.16 -6.29
N VAL A 230 6.00 -12.41 -5.66
CA VAL A 230 4.90 -11.74 -6.35
C VAL A 230 5.41 -10.66 -7.29
N LEU A 231 6.32 -9.79 -6.83
CA LEU A 231 6.76 -8.60 -7.58
C LEU A 231 7.68 -8.95 -8.75
N ASP A 232 8.58 -9.92 -8.59
CA ASP A 232 9.47 -10.38 -9.68
C ASP A 232 8.69 -11.06 -10.82
N ASN A 233 7.48 -11.54 -10.58
CA ASN A 233 6.61 -12.15 -11.58
C ASN A 233 5.63 -11.17 -12.26
N ILE A 234 5.70 -9.87 -11.94
CA ILE A 234 4.87 -8.85 -12.61
C ILE A 234 5.61 -8.34 -13.85
N SER A 235 5.01 -8.53 -15.01
CA SER A 235 5.55 -8.00 -16.28
C SER A 235 5.61 -6.46 -16.24
N GLY A 236 6.71 -5.90 -16.68
CA GLY A 236 6.94 -4.45 -16.70
C GLY A 236 7.41 -3.88 -15.35
N LEU A 237 7.86 -4.75 -14.42
CA LEU A 237 8.56 -4.35 -13.21
C LEU A 237 9.98 -4.90 -13.19
N THR A 238 10.93 -4.04 -12.89
CA THR A 238 12.34 -4.38 -12.71
C THR A 238 12.74 -4.20 -11.23
N ASN A 239 13.20 -5.30 -10.60
CA ASN A 239 13.76 -5.26 -9.24
C ASN A 239 15.12 -4.52 -9.27
N LEU A 240 15.24 -3.41 -8.55
CA LEU A 240 16.46 -2.58 -8.56
C LEU A 240 17.67 -3.26 -7.89
N ALA A 241 17.44 -4.31 -7.10
CA ALA A 241 18.50 -5.14 -6.52
C ALA A 241 18.81 -6.40 -7.34
N GLY A 242 18.08 -6.60 -8.47
CA GLY A 242 18.06 -7.85 -9.24
C GLY A 242 17.09 -8.87 -8.67
N ASN A 243 16.51 -9.72 -9.54
CA ASN A 243 15.50 -10.70 -9.17
C ASN A 243 15.93 -11.57 -7.97
N GLY A 244 15.02 -11.80 -7.06
CA GLY A 244 15.24 -12.56 -5.83
C GLY A 244 15.96 -11.80 -4.71
N ASN A 245 16.39 -10.56 -4.92
CA ASN A 245 17.19 -9.82 -3.97
C ASN A 245 16.41 -8.67 -3.30
N PHE A 246 16.94 -8.22 -2.15
CA PHE A 246 16.45 -7.09 -1.38
C PHE A 246 17.38 -5.90 -1.55
N THR A 247 16.81 -4.69 -1.57
CA THR A 247 17.59 -3.45 -1.56
C THR A 247 18.08 -3.13 -0.15
N PRO A 248 19.24 -2.51 0.03
CA PRO A 248 19.56 -1.82 1.28
C PRO A 248 18.48 -0.79 1.59
N ARG A 249 18.23 -0.52 2.87
CA ARG A 249 17.34 0.59 3.26
C ARG A 249 17.85 1.89 2.63
N PRO A 250 17.04 2.56 1.79
CA PRO A 250 17.47 3.83 1.18
C PRO A 250 17.49 4.97 2.21
N ASP A 251 18.38 5.93 2.03
CA ASP A 251 18.56 7.04 2.97
C ASP A 251 17.32 7.90 3.16
N PHE A 252 16.48 8.04 2.12
CA PHE A 252 15.24 8.82 2.19
C PHE A 252 14.15 8.15 3.05
N ARG A 253 14.25 6.83 3.35
CA ARG A 253 13.31 6.16 4.26
C ARG A 253 13.81 6.25 5.69
N PRO A 254 13.16 7.05 6.56
CA PRO A 254 13.55 7.16 7.95
C PRO A 254 13.46 5.82 8.68
N MET A 255 14.36 5.61 9.61
CA MET A 255 14.29 4.44 10.51
C MET A 255 13.21 4.66 11.55
N THR A 256 12.14 3.86 11.49
CA THR A 256 11.07 3.94 12.48
C THR A 256 11.52 3.50 13.87
N LYS A 257 10.81 3.95 14.92
CA LYS A 257 11.07 3.50 16.30
C LYS A 257 10.89 2.00 16.47
N PHE A 258 9.94 1.40 15.72
CA PHE A 258 9.69 -0.05 15.75
C PHE A 258 10.83 -0.80 15.08
N GLU A 259 11.29 -0.34 13.94
CA GLU A 259 12.43 -0.90 13.21
C GLU A 259 13.70 -0.91 14.08
N ARG A 260 14.03 0.23 14.71
CA ARG A 260 15.19 0.32 15.62
C ARG A 260 15.11 -0.70 16.74
N ARG A 261 13.96 -0.82 17.43
CA ARG A 261 13.74 -1.80 18.49
C ARG A 261 13.77 -3.25 17.97
N GLY A 262 13.33 -3.47 16.74
CA GLY A 262 13.41 -4.77 16.08
C GLY A 262 14.86 -5.18 15.82
N LEU A 263 15.65 -4.28 15.25
CA LEU A 263 17.08 -4.49 14.99
C LEU A 263 17.87 -4.75 16.28
N GLU A 264 17.59 -4.01 17.36
CA GLU A 264 18.19 -4.24 18.70
C GLU A 264 17.91 -5.67 19.24
N ARG A 265 16.83 -6.31 18.78
CA ARG A 265 16.43 -7.67 19.14
C ARG A 265 16.87 -8.73 18.11
N GLY A 266 17.66 -8.32 17.11
CA GLY A 266 18.13 -9.20 16.04
C GLY A 266 17.09 -9.49 14.95
N HIS A 267 16.01 -8.73 14.86
CA HIS A 267 15.05 -8.84 13.76
C HIS A 267 15.60 -8.16 12.52
N GLY A 268 15.44 -8.79 11.34
CA GLY A 268 15.75 -8.18 10.06
C GLY A 268 14.65 -7.24 9.60
N VAL A 269 15.02 -6.33 8.71
CA VAL A 269 14.07 -5.56 7.88
C VAL A 269 14.50 -5.73 6.44
N TRP A 270 13.54 -5.99 5.58
CA TRP A 270 13.73 -6.23 4.15
C TRP A 270 13.06 -5.11 3.37
N ASP A 271 13.88 -4.35 2.63
CA ASP A 271 13.43 -3.33 1.70
C ASP A 271 13.42 -3.90 0.27
N LEU A 272 12.42 -3.52 -0.52
CA LEU A 272 12.27 -3.90 -1.91
C LEU A 272 11.90 -2.67 -2.74
N MET A 273 12.68 -2.42 -3.79
CA MET A 273 12.42 -1.33 -4.73
C MET A 273 12.30 -1.87 -6.15
N TYR A 274 11.25 -1.48 -6.83
CA TYR A 274 10.94 -1.87 -8.21
C TYR A 274 10.67 -0.63 -9.05
N SER A 275 11.26 -0.55 -10.23
CA SER A 275 10.90 0.45 -11.24
C SER A 275 9.89 -0.12 -12.23
N LYS A 276 8.97 0.71 -12.71
CA LYS A 276 8.11 0.39 -13.85
C LYS A 276 8.84 0.72 -15.13
N ASP A 277 8.96 -0.28 -16.02
CA ASP A 277 9.64 -0.18 -17.33
C ASP A 277 8.95 0.79 -18.29
#